data_df339195947f689a7b36b86decc0c388
#
_entry.id   df339195947f689a7b36b86decc0c388
#
_cell.length_a   1.000
_cell.length_b   1.000
_cell.length_c   1.000
_cell.angle_alpha   90.00
_cell.angle_beta   90.00
_cell.angle_gamma   90.00
#
_symmetry.space_group_name_H-M   'P 1'
#
loop_
_entity.id
_entity.type
_entity.pdbx_description
1 polymer ?
#
loop_
_entity_poly.entity_id
_entity_poly.type
_entity_poly.pdbx_seq_one_letter_code
_entity_poly.pdbx_strand_id
1 'polypeptide(L)'
;MKNIFFITILLISTFFNCEKFKTNTSVLISTEQMLALVKFDEVQLIDVRTPAEFAEGHLKNAKNIDFHSPNFDLQIEALDKSIPVILYCKSGRRSAKCASKLNAKGFRSVYDLDCGIKLWKIEKRQIYN
;
A
#
# COMPACT_ATOMS: atom_id res chain seq x y z
N MET A 1 -22.78 26.01 64.34
CA MET A 1 -21.46 25.76 63.77
C MET A 1 -21.64 24.67 62.70
N LYS A 2 -21.73 25.05 61.43
CA LYS A 2 -21.88 24.11 60.33
C LYS A 2 -20.66 24.29 59.42
N ASN A 3 -19.77 23.31 59.46
CA ASN A 3 -18.60 23.28 58.59
C ASN A 3 -19.05 22.85 57.19
N ILE A 4 -19.00 23.81 56.27
CA ILE A 4 -19.20 23.55 54.84
C ILE A 4 -17.82 23.19 54.26
N PHE A 5 -17.65 21.90 54.02
CA PHE A 5 -16.51 21.41 53.24
C PHE A 5 -16.76 21.71 51.77
N PHE A 6 -16.07 22.71 51.23
CA PHE A 6 -15.98 22.92 49.79
C PHE A 6 -15.00 21.92 49.21
N ILE A 7 -15.55 20.87 48.62
CA ILE A 7 -14.81 19.94 47.77
C ILE A 7 -14.66 20.62 46.42
N THR A 8 -13.53 21.22 46.16
CA THR A 8 -13.11 21.66 44.83
C THR A 8 -12.73 20.44 44.02
N ILE A 9 -13.64 20.00 43.18
CA ILE A 9 -13.37 18.97 42.16
C ILE A 9 -12.53 19.64 41.08
N LEU A 10 -11.21 19.38 41.13
CA LEU A 10 -10.28 19.75 40.09
C LEU A 10 -10.53 18.83 38.89
N LEU A 11 -11.27 19.33 37.89
CA LEU A 11 -11.48 18.68 36.61
C LEU A 11 -10.12 18.72 35.85
N ILE A 12 -9.34 17.67 36.03
CA ILE A 12 -8.18 17.40 35.17
C ILE A 12 -8.77 16.90 33.84
N SER A 13 -8.98 17.83 32.90
CA SER A 13 -9.21 17.50 31.51
C SER A 13 -7.91 16.95 30.94
N THR A 14 -7.73 15.64 31.01
CA THR A 14 -6.72 14.95 30.23
C THR A 14 -7.10 15.11 28.76
N PHE A 15 -6.47 16.08 28.11
CA PHE A 15 -6.43 16.12 26.67
C PHE A 15 -5.73 14.85 26.20
N PHE A 16 -6.51 13.84 25.86
CA PHE A 16 -6.06 12.72 25.08
C PHE A 16 -5.71 13.27 23.70
N ASN A 17 -4.47 13.73 23.58
CA ASN A 17 -3.89 14.06 22.29
C ASN A 17 -3.70 12.71 21.59
N CYS A 18 -4.70 12.29 20.82
CA CYS A 18 -4.57 11.20 19.89
C CYS A 18 -3.62 11.71 18.80
N GLU A 19 -2.32 11.63 19.05
CA GLU A 19 -1.35 11.69 17.98
C GLU A 19 -1.71 10.54 17.04
N LYS A 20 -2.36 10.91 15.95
CA LYS A 20 -2.47 10.02 14.80
C LYS A 20 -1.05 9.74 14.37
N PHE A 21 -0.48 8.67 14.87
CA PHE A 21 0.62 8.00 14.21
C PHE A 21 0.15 7.81 12.77
N LYS A 22 0.64 8.63 11.85
CA LYS A 22 0.63 8.32 10.44
C LYS A 22 1.60 7.14 10.27
N THR A 23 1.14 5.97 10.62
CA THR A 23 1.72 4.76 10.09
C THR A 23 1.43 4.81 8.60
N ASN A 24 2.43 5.17 7.80
CA ASN A 24 2.41 4.98 6.36
C ASN A 24 2.42 3.46 6.09
N THR A 25 1.34 2.80 6.48
CA THR A 25 1.14 1.38 6.20
C THR A 25 0.47 1.28 4.84
N SER A 26 1.00 0.41 4.01
CA SER A 26 0.33 0.00 2.78
C SER A 26 -1.05 -0.59 3.12
N VAL A 27 -2.01 -0.33 2.26
CA VAL A 27 -3.35 -0.88 2.38
C VAL A 27 -3.46 -2.11 1.48
N LEU A 28 -3.79 -3.26 2.08
CA LEU A 28 -4.16 -4.45 1.30
C LEU A 28 -5.51 -4.19 0.62
N ILE A 29 -5.56 -4.46 -0.69
CA ILE A 29 -6.78 -4.29 -1.50
C ILE A 29 -7.15 -5.59 -2.21
N SER A 30 -8.45 -5.81 -2.37
CA SER A 30 -8.98 -6.91 -3.17
C SER A 30 -8.82 -6.65 -4.66
N THR A 31 -9.05 -7.68 -5.47
CA THR A 31 -9.06 -7.57 -6.94
C THR A 31 -10.14 -6.59 -7.42
N GLU A 32 -11.31 -6.56 -6.78
CA GLU A 32 -12.40 -5.62 -7.10
C GLU A 32 -12.01 -4.18 -6.77
N GLN A 33 -11.40 -3.97 -5.61
CA GLN A 33 -10.93 -2.64 -5.21
C GLN A 33 -9.84 -2.13 -6.15
N MET A 34 -8.91 -3.00 -6.56
CA MET A 34 -7.89 -2.65 -7.55
C MET A 34 -8.53 -2.25 -8.87
N LEU A 35 -9.49 -3.03 -9.38
CA LEU A 35 -10.18 -2.71 -10.64
C LEU A 35 -10.93 -1.38 -10.57
N ALA A 36 -11.52 -1.06 -9.42
CA ALA A 36 -12.16 0.24 -9.21
C ALA A 36 -11.14 1.38 -9.24
N LEU A 37 -9.99 1.23 -8.56
CA LEU A 37 -8.93 2.23 -8.55
C LEU A 37 -8.40 2.51 -9.96
N VAL A 38 -8.03 1.48 -10.71
CA VAL A 38 -7.48 1.65 -12.08
C VAL A 38 -8.50 2.19 -13.08
N LYS A 39 -9.79 2.09 -12.79
CA LYS A 39 -10.85 2.62 -13.64
C LYS A 39 -11.12 4.11 -13.43
N PHE A 40 -11.04 4.59 -12.20
CA PHE A 40 -11.48 5.92 -11.82
C PHE A 40 -10.34 6.87 -11.47
N ASP A 41 -9.16 6.35 -11.18
CA ASP A 41 -8.01 7.13 -10.74
C ASP A 41 -6.80 6.91 -11.64
N GLU A 42 -5.93 7.91 -11.72
CA GLU A 42 -4.59 7.73 -12.24
C GLU A 42 -3.76 6.97 -11.19
N VAL A 43 -3.23 5.82 -11.57
CA VAL A 43 -2.44 4.95 -10.69
C VAL A 43 -1.21 4.43 -11.41
N GLN A 44 -0.17 4.16 -10.63
CA GLN A 44 1.03 3.45 -11.07
C GLN A 44 0.91 1.99 -10.65
N LEU A 45 0.59 1.09 -11.60
CA LEU A 45 0.48 -0.35 -11.34
C LEU A 45 1.83 -1.02 -11.57
N ILE A 46 2.40 -1.58 -10.51
CA ILE A 46 3.75 -2.12 -10.51
C ILE A 46 3.75 -3.62 -10.18
N ASP A 47 4.30 -4.40 -11.10
CA ASP A 47 4.61 -5.82 -10.91
C ASP A 47 6.04 -5.96 -10.41
N VAL A 48 6.23 -6.41 -9.17
CA VAL A 48 7.56 -6.55 -8.57
C VAL A 48 8.15 -7.95 -8.71
N ARG A 49 7.58 -8.77 -9.61
CA ARG A 49 8.11 -10.09 -9.96
C ARG A 49 9.32 -9.95 -10.87
N THR A 50 9.99 -11.07 -11.11
CA THR A 50 11.09 -11.13 -12.08
C THR A 50 10.62 -10.85 -13.52
N PRO A 51 11.51 -10.40 -14.42
CA PRO A 51 11.17 -10.22 -15.83
C PRO A 51 10.62 -11.48 -16.50
N ALA A 52 11.13 -12.66 -16.14
CA ALA A 52 10.64 -13.94 -16.66
C ALA A 52 9.20 -14.21 -16.22
N GLU A 53 8.86 -14.00 -14.94
CA GLU A 53 7.49 -14.13 -14.44
C GLU A 53 6.55 -13.15 -15.13
N PHE A 54 7.00 -11.90 -15.32
CA PHE A 54 6.23 -10.85 -16.02
C PHE A 54 5.94 -11.24 -17.48
N ALA A 55 6.93 -11.77 -18.19
CA ALA A 55 6.79 -12.20 -19.57
C ALA A 55 5.82 -13.38 -19.75
N GLU A 56 5.67 -14.24 -18.73
CA GLU A 56 4.68 -15.32 -18.74
C GLU A 56 3.23 -14.83 -18.64
N GLY A 57 3.04 -13.59 -18.22
CA GLY A 57 1.73 -12.94 -18.11
C GLY A 57 1.66 -11.99 -16.94
N HIS A 58 1.01 -10.86 -17.14
CA HIS A 58 0.90 -9.76 -16.18
C HIS A 58 -0.47 -9.08 -16.23
N LEU A 59 -0.75 -8.19 -15.31
CA LEU A 59 -1.96 -7.39 -15.29
C LEU A 59 -1.87 -6.27 -16.34
N LYS A 60 -3.00 -5.88 -16.90
CA LYS A 60 -3.08 -4.81 -17.91
C LYS A 60 -2.40 -3.54 -17.43
N ASN A 61 -1.54 -2.97 -18.27
CA ASN A 61 -0.80 -1.72 -18.02
C ASN A 61 0.17 -1.77 -16.84
N ALA A 62 0.48 -2.97 -16.31
CA ALA A 62 1.50 -3.09 -15.27
C ALA A 62 2.89 -2.78 -15.81
N LYS A 63 3.68 -2.05 -15.02
CA LYS A 63 5.11 -1.86 -15.24
C LYS A 63 5.89 -2.85 -14.39
N ASN A 64 6.85 -3.53 -14.99
CA ASN A 64 7.72 -4.45 -14.23
C ASN A 64 8.88 -3.70 -13.59
N ILE A 65 9.02 -3.86 -12.29
CA ILE A 65 10.19 -3.44 -11.50
C ILE A 65 10.59 -4.62 -10.62
N ASP A 66 11.58 -5.38 -11.05
CA ASP A 66 12.02 -6.59 -10.36
C ASP A 66 12.56 -6.29 -8.95
N PHE A 67 11.90 -6.83 -7.93
CA PHE A 67 12.29 -6.66 -6.52
C PHE A 67 13.72 -7.13 -6.24
N HIS A 68 14.22 -8.09 -6.99
CA HIS A 68 15.58 -8.65 -6.84
C HIS A 68 16.63 -7.94 -7.71
N SER A 69 16.23 -6.96 -8.51
CA SER A 69 17.18 -6.19 -9.32
C SER A 69 18.12 -5.37 -8.44
N PRO A 70 19.43 -5.29 -8.77
CA PRO A 70 20.34 -4.37 -8.09
C PRO A 70 19.95 -2.91 -8.26
N ASN A 71 19.17 -2.58 -9.29
CA ASN A 71 18.66 -1.22 -9.56
C ASN A 71 17.25 -0.99 -9.01
N PHE A 72 16.71 -1.89 -8.20
CA PHE A 72 15.33 -1.80 -7.69
C PHE A 72 15.07 -0.47 -6.97
N ASP A 73 15.93 -0.07 -6.06
CA ASP A 73 15.75 1.16 -5.28
C ASP A 73 15.75 2.41 -6.16
N LEU A 74 16.60 2.47 -7.19
CA LEU A 74 16.60 3.57 -8.16
C LEU A 74 15.32 3.59 -9.00
N GLN A 75 14.82 2.42 -9.39
CA GLN A 75 13.62 2.33 -10.21
C GLN A 75 12.36 2.74 -9.45
N ILE A 76 12.23 2.37 -8.17
CA ILE A 76 11.10 2.80 -7.36
C ILE A 76 11.18 4.29 -6.99
N GLU A 77 12.36 4.86 -6.84
CA GLU A 77 12.53 6.30 -6.61
C GLU A 77 12.12 7.16 -7.81
N ALA A 78 12.16 6.61 -9.01
CA ALA A 78 11.73 7.27 -10.22
C ALA A 78 10.19 7.35 -10.38
N LEU A 79 9.44 6.64 -9.54
CA LEU A 79 7.98 6.73 -9.52
C LEU A 79 7.51 8.06 -8.93
N ASP A 80 6.35 8.54 -9.37
CA ASP A 80 5.75 9.76 -8.85
C ASP A 80 5.14 9.51 -7.46
N LYS A 81 5.65 10.18 -6.44
CA LYS A 81 5.21 10.01 -5.05
C LYS A 81 3.82 10.58 -4.78
N SER A 82 3.31 11.46 -5.63
CA SER A 82 2.00 12.07 -5.52
C SER A 82 0.88 11.21 -6.12
N ILE A 83 1.23 10.29 -7.01
CA ILE A 83 0.29 9.38 -7.68
C ILE A 83 0.22 8.06 -6.92
N PRO A 84 -0.98 7.53 -6.64
CA PRO A 84 -1.13 6.24 -5.97
C PRO A 84 -0.37 5.12 -6.69
N VAL A 85 0.30 4.28 -5.91
CA VAL A 85 0.99 3.09 -6.40
C VAL A 85 0.23 1.85 -5.96
N ILE A 86 -0.07 0.98 -6.91
CA ILE A 86 -0.60 -0.36 -6.63
C ILE A 86 0.51 -1.36 -6.94
N LEU A 87 0.85 -2.17 -5.96
CA LEU A 87 1.87 -3.20 -6.06
C LEU A 87 1.24 -4.58 -6.13
N TYR A 88 1.86 -5.48 -6.87
CA TYR A 88 1.60 -6.90 -6.74
C TYR A 88 2.84 -7.74 -7.06
N CYS A 89 2.84 -8.95 -6.53
CA CYS A 89 3.79 -9.99 -6.89
C CYS A 89 3.04 -11.31 -7.15
N LYS A 90 3.67 -12.45 -6.93
CA LYS A 90 3.01 -13.75 -7.11
C LYS A 90 1.97 -14.01 -6.02
N SER A 91 2.34 -13.86 -4.74
CA SER A 91 1.52 -14.24 -3.58
C SER A 91 1.42 -13.19 -2.48
N GLY A 92 2.02 -12.00 -2.67
CA GLY A 92 1.97 -10.88 -1.72
C GLY A 92 3.23 -10.68 -0.86
N ARG A 93 4.18 -11.61 -0.86
CA ARG A 93 5.38 -11.51 0.00
C ARG A 93 6.36 -10.41 -0.44
N ARG A 94 6.75 -10.38 -1.72
CA ARG A 94 7.65 -9.37 -2.28
C ARG A 94 7.01 -8.00 -2.32
N SER A 95 5.73 -7.94 -2.70
CA SER A 95 4.99 -6.66 -2.76
C SER A 95 4.81 -6.02 -1.38
N ALA A 96 4.60 -6.80 -0.33
CA ALA A 96 4.54 -6.28 1.04
C ALA A 96 5.87 -5.62 1.46
N LYS A 97 7.02 -6.23 1.13
CA LYS A 97 8.34 -5.66 1.40
C LYS A 97 8.57 -4.38 0.56
N CYS A 98 8.16 -4.39 -0.71
CA CYS A 98 8.22 -3.22 -1.57
C CYS A 98 7.35 -2.07 -1.01
N ALA A 99 6.14 -2.37 -0.57
CA ALA A 99 5.23 -1.40 0.03
C ALA A 99 5.86 -0.70 1.25
N SER A 100 6.53 -1.45 2.12
CA SER A 100 7.26 -0.88 3.25
C SER A 100 8.37 0.07 2.81
N LYS A 101 9.11 -0.26 1.74
CA LYS A 101 10.13 0.62 1.17
C LYS A 101 9.53 1.91 0.61
N LEU A 102 8.43 1.83 -0.14
CA LEU A 102 7.76 3.01 -0.70
C LEU A 102 7.22 3.92 0.40
N ASN A 103 6.62 3.36 1.44
CA ASN A 103 6.15 4.13 2.59
C ASN A 103 7.30 4.88 3.28
N ALA A 104 8.44 4.23 3.49
CA ALA A 104 9.62 4.85 4.07
C ALA A 104 10.19 5.98 3.18
N LYS A 105 9.99 5.91 1.86
CA LYS A 105 10.42 6.93 0.89
C LYS A 105 9.42 8.09 0.72
N GLY A 106 8.33 8.09 1.45
CA GLY A 106 7.34 9.19 1.47
C GLY A 106 6.29 9.14 0.36
N PHE A 107 6.01 7.98 -0.21
CA PHE A 107 4.90 7.81 -1.13
C PHE A 107 3.56 8.05 -0.43
N ARG A 108 2.68 8.82 -1.06
CA ARG A 108 1.44 9.30 -0.44
C ARG A 108 0.41 8.19 -0.23
N SER A 109 0.26 7.31 -1.20
CA SER A 109 -0.74 6.23 -1.21
C SER A 109 -0.13 4.97 -1.81
N VAL A 110 0.01 3.93 -1.00
CA VAL A 110 0.57 2.64 -1.41
C VAL A 110 -0.45 1.55 -1.12
N TYR A 111 -0.85 0.86 -2.17
CA TYR A 111 -1.77 -0.27 -2.13
C TYR A 111 -1.03 -1.55 -2.50
N ASP A 112 -1.40 -2.65 -1.87
CA ASP A 112 -0.84 -3.97 -2.14
C ASP A 112 -1.97 -4.94 -2.49
N LEU A 113 -1.91 -5.56 -3.66
CA LEU A 113 -2.93 -6.51 -4.10
C LEU A 113 -2.83 -7.79 -3.28
N ASP A 114 -3.86 -8.06 -2.49
CA ASP A 114 -3.92 -9.22 -1.61
C ASP A 114 -3.80 -10.52 -2.41
N CYS A 115 -2.94 -11.43 -1.93
CA CYS A 115 -2.59 -12.69 -2.59
C CYS A 115 -2.02 -12.55 -4.02
N GLY A 116 -1.71 -11.36 -4.47
CA GLY A 116 -1.02 -11.09 -5.74
C GLY A 116 -1.71 -11.66 -6.98
N ILE A 117 -0.92 -11.94 -8.03
CA ILE A 117 -1.44 -12.48 -9.29
C ILE A 117 -1.96 -13.93 -9.16
N LYS A 118 -1.56 -14.65 -8.11
CA LYS A 118 -2.05 -16.01 -7.85
C LYS A 118 -3.57 -16.04 -7.68
N LEU A 119 -4.12 -15.16 -6.84
CA LEU A 119 -5.56 -15.04 -6.65
C LEU A 119 -6.25 -14.54 -7.92
N TRP A 120 -5.66 -13.56 -8.59
CA TRP A 120 -6.15 -13.06 -9.89
C TRP A 120 -6.38 -14.17 -10.91
N LYS A 121 -5.42 -15.10 -11.01
CA LYS A 121 -5.52 -16.27 -11.90
C LYS A 121 -6.56 -17.28 -11.43
N ILE A 122 -6.67 -17.53 -10.13
CA ILE A 122 -7.70 -18.41 -9.53
C ILE A 122 -9.10 -17.89 -9.85
N GLU A 123 -9.29 -16.56 -9.81
CA GLU A 123 -10.55 -15.89 -10.18
C GLU A 123 -10.78 -15.86 -11.70
N LYS A 124 -9.90 -16.45 -12.50
CA LYS A 124 -9.97 -16.52 -13.98
C LYS A 124 -10.05 -15.14 -14.64
N ARG A 125 -9.41 -14.13 -14.03
CA ARG A 125 -9.32 -12.79 -14.62
C ARG A 125 -8.28 -12.74 -15.73
N GLN A 126 -8.46 -11.81 -16.66
CA GLN A 126 -7.62 -11.71 -17.85
C GLN A 126 -6.17 -11.37 -17.51
N ILE A 127 -5.24 -12.08 -18.17
CA ILE A 127 -3.79 -11.89 -18.13
C ILE A 127 -3.33 -11.41 -19.50
N TYR A 128 -2.31 -10.60 -19.52
CA TYR A 128 -1.70 -10.00 -20.72
C TYR A 128 -0.25 -10.44 -20.85
N ASN A 129 0.24 -10.59 -22.08
CA ASN A 129 1.63 -10.94 -22.41
C ASN A 129 2.28 -9.80 -23.19
#